data_8c856abfb05bea1662e8883cca6e7cc5
#
_entry.id   8c856abfb05bea1662e8883cca6e7cc5
#
_cell.length_a   1.000
_cell.length_b   1.000
_cell.length_c   1.000
_cell.angle_alpha   90.00
_cell.angle_beta   90.00
_cell.angle_gamma   90.00
#
_symmetry.space_group_name_H-M   'P 1'
#
loop_
_entity.id
_entity.type
_entity.pdbx_description
1 polymer ?
#
loop_
_entity_poly.entity_id
_entity_poly.type
_entity_poly.pdbx_seq_one_letter_code
_entity_poly.pdbx_strand_id
1 'polypeptide(L)'
;MDNIRKIKYFLTCLLAVGLMSCSNDNDDITTGYEGILDDLSEEVNVTVQELWSTSPLTLDAKRTGALAKIQGYADNCLSDYFSTFLSGYDQTSENMEKADPILIYYRSAFDRVLEDIKNSSVEEGTVELWQLYNMGYVIKTSSGCFAIDISHRWAKELAPYIDFLCVTHNHADHYNKELIQAMFDLGKPVLSNYLQDESYEYTSKT
;
A
#
# COMPACT_ATOMS: atom_id res chain seq x y z
N MET A 1 -12.20 -35.59 2.15
CA MET A 1 -12.76 -34.44 2.93
C MET A 1 -11.72 -33.36 2.86
N ASP A 2 -11.77 -32.59 1.77
CA ASP A 2 -10.74 -31.61 1.46
C ASP A 2 -11.28 -30.23 1.82
N ASN A 3 -10.90 -29.75 3.01
CA ASN A 3 -11.07 -28.35 3.37
C ASN A 3 -9.99 -27.55 2.64
N ILE A 4 -10.30 -27.13 1.43
CA ILE A 4 -9.47 -26.17 0.69
C ILE A 4 -9.60 -24.84 1.44
N ARG A 5 -8.55 -24.50 2.18
CA ARG A 5 -8.40 -23.19 2.84
C ARG A 5 -8.44 -22.12 1.75
N LYS A 6 -9.49 -21.30 1.76
CA LYS A 6 -9.59 -20.15 0.85
C LYS A 6 -8.65 -19.06 1.37
N ILE A 7 -7.43 -19.05 0.88
CA ILE A 7 -6.49 -17.95 1.09
C ILE A 7 -6.82 -16.91 0.01
N LYS A 8 -7.32 -15.75 0.43
CA LYS A 8 -7.52 -14.62 -0.48
C LYS A 8 -6.23 -13.80 -0.51
N TYR A 9 -5.44 -13.97 -1.56
CA TYR A 9 -4.27 -13.12 -1.80
C TYR A 9 -4.67 -11.90 -2.62
N PHE A 10 -4.51 -10.72 -2.07
CA PHE A 10 -4.48 -9.49 -2.83
C PHE A 10 -3.02 -9.14 -3.11
N LEU A 11 -2.50 -9.66 -4.22
CA LEU A 11 -1.16 -9.35 -4.68
C LEU A 11 -1.20 -8.02 -5.44
N THR A 12 -0.91 -6.93 -4.75
CA THR A 12 -0.51 -5.69 -5.39
C THR A 12 0.99 -5.80 -5.67
N CYS A 13 1.37 -6.52 -6.73
CA CYS A 13 2.74 -6.49 -7.22
C CYS A 13 3.02 -5.11 -7.81
N LEU A 14 3.64 -4.21 -7.05
CA LEU A 14 4.55 -3.25 -7.66
C LEU A 14 5.87 -4.00 -7.86
N LEU A 15 6.17 -4.36 -9.10
CA LEU A 15 7.49 -4.82 -9.49
C LEU A 15 8.51 -3.74 -9.11
N ALA A 16 9.64 -4.15 -8.61
CA ALA A 16 10.75 -3.27 -8.29
C ALA A 16 11.07 -2.40 -9.52
N VAL A 17 10.72 -1.13 -9.44
CA VAL A 17 11.09 -0.13 -10.44
C VAL A 17 12.59 0.08 -10.32
N GLY A 18 13.33 -0.42 -11.31
CA GLY A 18 14.73 -0.08 -11.46
C GLY A 18 14.86 1.45 -11.56
N LEU A 19 15.73 2.02 -10.73
CA LEU A 19 16.04 3.44 -10.71
C LEU A 19 16.51 3.88 -12.11
N MET A 20 15.64 4.45 -12.91
CA MET A 20 16.02 5.21 -14.09
C MET A 20 15.99 6.69 -13.73
N SER A 21 17.17 7.28 -13.81
CA SER A 21 17.42 8.72 -13.70
C SER A 21 16.66 9.46 -14.79
N CYS A 22 15.65 10.25 -14.41
CA CYS A 22 15.05 11.26 -15.28
C CYS A 22 15.82 12.59 -15.12
N SER A 23 16.10 13.24 -16.24
CA SER A 23 16.79 14.51 -16.33
C SER A 23 15.90 15.69 -15.93
N ASN A 24 16.48 16.66 -15.21
CA ASN A 24 15.86 17.89 -14.75
C ASN A 24 15.37 18.77 -15.90
N ASP A 25 14.08 19.10 -15.93
CA ASP A 25 13.57 20.38 -16.43
C ASP A 25 12.48 20.87 -15.45
N ASN A 26 12.82 21.93 -14.71
CA ASN A 26 11.91 22.63 -13.79
C ASN A 26 10.95 23.50 -14.61
N ASP A 27 9.80 22.96 -15.00
CA ASP A 27 8.65 23.76 -15.39
C ASP A 27 7.49 23.48 -14.44
N ASP A 28 6.88 24.57 -13.98
CA ASP A 28 5.77 24.61 -13.03
C ASP A 28 4.53 23.89 -13.61
N ILE A 29 4.41 22.60 -13.34
CA ILE A 29 3.45 21.67 -13.96
C ILE A 29 2.02 21.83 -13.40
N THR A 30 1.81 22.71 -12.43
CA THR A 30 0.57 22.75 -11.65
C THR A 30 -0.63 23.42 -12.34
N THR A 31 -0.49 24.10 -13.46
CA THR A 31 -1.56 24.94 -14.03
C THR A 31 -2.30 24.38 -15.23
N GLY A 32 -2.02 23.16 -15.68
CA GLY A 32 -2.64 22.57 -16.88
C GLY A 32 -3.50 21.32 -16.65
N TYR A 33 -3.62 20.82 -15.43
CA TYR A 33 -4.07 19.46 -15.16
C TYR A 33 -5.54 19.29 -14.74
N GLU A 34 -6.26 20.33 -14.35
CA GLU A 34 -7.60 20.17 -13.76
C GLU A 34 -8.63 19.45 -14.64
N GLY A 35 -8.56 19.61 -15.96
CA GLY A 35 -9.47 18.90 -16.88
C GLY A 35 -8.98 17.50 -17.30
N ILE A 36 -7.69 17.24 -17.18
CA ILE A 36 -7.07 15.95 -17.54
C ILE A 36 -7.21 14.95 -16.39
N LEU A 37 -7.30 15.43 -15.15
CA LEU A 37 -7.35 14.61 -13.94
C LEU A 37 -8.60 13.73 -13.85
N ASP A 38 -9.74 14.23 -14.28
CA ASP A 38 -10.99 13.46 -14.23
C ASP A 38 -10.95 12.28 -15.21
N ASP A 39 -10.46 12.52 -16.44
CA ASP A 39 -10.33 11.49 -17.47
C ASP A 39 -9.28 10.41 -17.07
N LEU A 40 -8.14 10.84 -16.52
CA LEU A 40 -7.10 9.93 -16.03
C LEU A 40 -7.59 9.07 -14.85
N SER A 41 -8.32 9.68 -13.92
CA SER A 41 -8.89 8.97 -12.79
C SER A 41 -9.90 7.91 -13.24
N GLU A 42 -10.71 8.20 -14.24
CA GLU A 42 -11.66 7.24 -14.80
C GLU A 42 -10.94 6.07 -15.49
N GLU A 43 -9.92 6.34 -16.32
CA GLU A 43 -9.13 5.30 -16.97
C GLU A 43 -8.44 4.37 -15.95
N VAL A 44 -7.81 4.94 -14.93
CA VAL A 44 -7.18 4.17 -13.86
C VAL A 44 -8.21 3.34 -13.11
N ASN A 45 -9.36 3.91 -12.77
CA ASN A 45 -10.43 3.21 -12.07
C ASN A 45 -10.95 2.01 -12.88
N VAL A 46 -11.14 2.16 -14.18
CA VAL A 46 -11.52 1.05 -15.08
C VAL A 46 -10.47 -0.05 -15.03
N THR A 47 -9.18 0.28 -15.16
CA THR A 47 -8.08 -0.68 -15.12
C THR A 47 -8.01 -1.40 -13.77
N VAL A 48 -8.20 -0.67 -12.68
CA VAL A 48 -8.22 -1.20 -11.32
C VAL A 48 -9.40 -2.16 -11.12
N GLN A 49 -10.58 -1.81 -11.60
CA GLN A 49 -11.75 -2.71 -11.54
C GLN A 49 -11.56 -3.97 -12.40
N GLU A 50 -10.93 -3.85 -13.57
CA GLU A 50 -10.54 -5.01 -14.37
C GLU A 50 -9.63 -5.96 -13.59
N LEU A 51 -8.57 -5.43 -12.97
CA LEU A 51 -7.65 -6.21 -12.15
C LEU A 51 -8.37 -6.91 -11.00
N TRP A 52 -9.19 -6.18 -10.27
CA TRP A 52 -9.91 -6.69 -9.10
C TRP A 52 -11.01 -7.69 -9.42
N SER A 53 -11.52 -7.68 -10.65
CA SER A 53 -12.47 -8.70 -11.13
C SER A 53 -11.81 -10.03 -11.48
N THR A 54 -10.48 -10.11 -11.46
CA THR A 54 -9.70 -11.32 -11.75
C THR A 54 -9.28 -12.04 -10.48
N SER A 55 -9.00 -13.34 -10.57
CA SER A 55 -8.46 -14.08 -9.45
C SER A 55 -6.97 -13.74 -9.22
N PRO A 56 -6.54 -13.43 -8.00
CA PRO A 56 -5.13 -13.23 -7.70
C PRO A 56 -4.30 -14.54 -7.80
N LEU A 57 -4.97 -15.68 -7.85
CA LEU A 57 -4.33 -17.00 -7.91
C LEU A 57 -4.01 -17.45 -9.33
N THR A 58 -4.43 -16.69 -10.35
CA THR A 58 -4.22 -17.04 -11.76
C THR A 58 -3.72 -15.81 -12.54
N LEU A 59 -2.85 -16.05 -13.51
CA LEU A 59 -2.37 -15.04 -14.45
C LEU A 59 -3.01 -15.30 -15.83
N ASP A 60 -4.32 -15.12 -15.91
CA ASP A 60 -5.01 -15.16 -17.20
C ASP A 60 -4.73 -13.89 -18.05
N ALA A 61 -5.20 -13.90 -19.29
CA ALA A 61 -4.96 -12.78 -20.21
C ALA A 61 -5.56 -11.45 -19.71
N LYS A 62 -6.70 -11.50 -19.03
CA LYS A 62 -7.36 -10.30 -18.47
C LYS A 62 -6.52 -9.69 -17.36
N ARG A 63 -6.09 -10.51 -16.40
CA ARG A 63 -5.24 -10.06 -15.30
C ARG A 63 -3.89 -9.55 -15.80
N THR A 64 -3.25 -10.30 -16.70
CA THR A 64 -1.97 -9.91 -17.32
C THR A 64 -2.09 -8.59 -18.09
N GLY A 65 -3.20 -8.36 -18.80
CA GLY A 65 -3.48 -7.12 -19.50
C GLY A 65 -3.64 -5.93 -18.54
N ALA A 66 -4.39 -6.09 -17.44
CA ALA A 66 -4.54 -5.04 -16.44
C ALA A 66 -3.21 -4.71 -15.74
N LEU A 67 -2.42 -5.74 -15.39
CA LEU A 67 -1.09 -5.55 -14.80
C LEU A 67 -0.13 -4.83 -15.77
N ALA A 68 -0.19 -5.12 -17.07
CA ALA A 68 0.63 -4.45 -18.07
C ALA A 68 0.26 -2.97 -18.23
N LYS A 69 -1.03 -2.60 -18.12
CA LYS A 69 -1.46 -1.20 -18.09
C LYS A 69 -0.91 -0.47 -16.86
N ILE A 70 -1.01 -1.09 -15.68
CA ILE A 70 -0.47 -0.52 -14.42
C ILE A 70 1.05 -0.36 -14.51
N GLN A 71 1.76 -1.34 -15.08
CA GLN A 71 3.19 -1.21 -15.36
C GLN A 71 3.48 -0.02 -16.30
N GLY A 72 2.65 0.17 -17.32
CA GLY A 72 2.74 1.33 -18.21
C GLY A 72 2.57 2.66 -17.47
N TYR A 73 1.72 2.73 -16.47
CA TYR A 73 1.61 3.93 -15.62
C TYR A 73 2.90 4.18 -14.84
N ALA A 74 3.51 3.15 -14.30
CA ALA A 74 4.78 3.27 -13.58
C ALA A 74 5.94 3.67 -14.50
N ASP A 75 6.00 3.08 -15.71
CA ASP A 75 7.05 3.35 -16.70
C ASP A 75 6.97 4.77 -17.26
N ASN A 76 5.78 5.37 -17.28
CA ASN A 76 5.52 6.72 -17.77
C ASN A 76 5.23 7.72 -16.65
N CYS A 77 5.66 7.42 -15.43
CA CYS A 77 5.47 8.32 -14.29
C CYS A 77 6.04 9.70 -14.60
N LEU A 78 5.20 10.73 -14.44
CA LEU A 78 5.54 12.13 -14.72
C LEU A 78 6.17 12.84 -13.52
N SER A 79 6.20 12.17 -12.35
CA SER A 79 6.65 12.78 -11.11
C SER A 79 8.10 12.41 -10.79
N ASP A 80 8.98 13.41 -10.78
CA ASP A 80 10.35 13.27 -10.27
C ASP A 80 10.39 12.94 -8.77
N TYR A 81 9.27 13.13 -8.07
CA TYR A 81 9.12 12.89 -6.64
C TYR A 81 8.46 11.54 -6.32
N PHE A 82 8.33 10.66 -7.28
CA PHE A 82 7.59 9.40 -7.10
C PHE A 82 8.10 8.59 -5.90
N SER A 83 9.40 8.36 -5.80
CA SER A 83 9.98 7.63 -4.67
C SER A 83 9.79 8.35 -3.33
N THR A 84 9.95 9.67 -3.32
CA THR A 84 9.74 10.52 -2.14
C THR A 84 8.28 10.53 -1.75
N PHE A 85 7.39 10.64 -2.72
CA PHE A 85 5.95 10.55 -2.50
C PHE A 85 5.56 9.20 -1.89
N LEU A 86 6.02 8.09 -2.43
CA LEU A 86 5.71 6.75 -1.92
C LEU A 86 6.21 6.52 -0.50
N SER A 87 7.38 7.07 -0.16
CA SER A 87 7.96 6.95 1.18
C SER A 87 7.25 7.82 2.24
N GLY A 88 6.40 8.74 1.83
CA GLY A 88 5.70 9.65 2.73
C GLY A 88 6.57 10.75 3.34
N TYR A 89 7.81 10.91 2.89
CA TYR A 89 8.72 11.94 3.41
C TYR A 89 8.45 13.34 2.84
N ASP A 90 7.81 13.42 1.69
CA ASP A 90 7.41 14.69 1.09
C ASP A 90 5.93 14.94 1.35
N GLN A 91 5.65 16.11 1.95
CA GLN A 91 4.28 16.55 2.24
C GLN A 91 3.78 17.56 1.21
N THR A 92 4.53 17.81 0.15
CA THR A 92 4.39 18.99 -0.69
C THR A 92 3.18 19.02 -1.58
N SER A 93 2.37 17.97 -1.67
CA SER A 93 1.21 18.06 -2.56
C SER A 93 0.06 17.18 -2.14
N GLU A 94 -0.98 17.78 -1.62
CA GLU A 94 -2.27 17.13 -1.38
C GLU A 94 -2.94 16.59 -2.65
N ASN A 95 -2.44 16.98 -3.84
CA ASN A 95 -3.02 16.63 -5.13
C ASN A 95 -2.11 15.77 -6.01
N MET A 96 -0.88 15.42 -5.56
CA MET A 96 0.01 14.59 -6.38
C MET A 96 -0.58 13.21 -6.68
N GLU A 97 -1.30 12.63 -5.73
CA GLU A 97 -1.99 11.35 -5.94
C GLU A 97 -3.07 11.41 -7.04
N LYS A 98 -3.45 12.60 -7.46
CA LYS A 98 -4.42 12.81 -8.54
C LYS A 98 -3.75 13.17 -9.87
N ALA A 99 -2.48 13.55 -9.84
CA ALA A 99 -1.76 14.08 -11.00
C ALA A 99 -1.09 13.01 -11.86
N ASP A 100 -0.91 11.80 -11.33
CA ASP A 100 -0.16 10.75 -11.99
C ASP A 100 -0.92 9.43 -11.90
N PRO A 101 -1.17 8.73 -13.03
CA PRO A 101 -1.94 7.48 -13.03
C PRO A 101 -1.43 6.42 -12.06
N ILE A 102 -0.12 6.29 -11.87
CA ILE A 102 0.43 5.32 -10.93
C ILE A 102 0.14 5.72 -9.47
N LEU A 103 0.11 7.01 -9.15
CA LEU A 103 -0.24 7.50 -7.83
C LEU A 103 -1.74 7.34 -7.55
N ILE A 104 -2.59 7.57 -8.55
CA ILE A 104 -4.03 7.30 -8.46
C ILE A 104 -4.25 5.81 -8.16
N TYR A 105 -3.56 4.92 -8.88
CA TYR A 105 -3.61 3.48 -8.61
C TYR A 105 -3.14 3.14 -7.20
N TYR A 106 -2.02 3.70 -6.77
CA TYR A 106 -1.44 3.49 -5.45
C TYR A 106 -2.42 3.88 -4.33
N ARG A 107 -3.10 5.03 -4.47
CA ARG A 107 -4.15 5.47 -3.53
C ARG A 107 -5.36 4.53 -3.57
N SER A 108 -5.89 4.25 -4.75
CA SER A 108 -7.08 3.40 -4.91
C SER A 108 -6.85 1.98 -4.37
N ALA A 109 -5.65 1.43 -4.56
CA ALA A 109 -5.29 0.12 -4.03
C ALA A 109 -5.28 0.10 -2.50
N PHE A 110 -4.73 1.15 -1.88
CA PHE A 110 -4.74 1.29 -0.43
C PHE A 110 -6.16 1.43 0.13
N ASP A 111 -6.96 2.33 -0.44
CA ASP A 111 -8.33 2.59 -0.01
C ASP A 111 -9.18 1.31 -0.05
N ARG A 112 -9.02 0.51 -1.11
CA ARG A 112 -9.69 -0.77 -1.22
C ARG A 112 -9.28 -1.74 -0.12
N VAL A 113 -7.98 -1.90 0.12
CA VAL A 113 -7.48 -2.80 1.17
C VAL A 113 -7.96 -2.35 2.55
N LEU A 114 -7.90 -1.05 2.81
CA LEU A 114 -8.39 -0.47 4.07
C LEU A 114 -9.89 -0.75 4.26
N GLU A 115 -10.69 -0.60 3.23
CA GLU A 115 -12.13 -0.87 3.27
C GLU A 115 -12.42 -2.37 3.47
N ASP A 116 -11.67 -3.24 2.78
CA ASP A 116 -11.76 -4.70 2.98
C ASP A 116 -11.41 -5.07 4.43
N ILE A 117 -10.33 -4.52 5.00
CA ILE A 117 -9.94 -4.77 6.39
C ILE A 117 -11.04 -4.33 7.37
N LYS A 118 -11.65 -3.17 7.14
CA LYS A 118 -12.75 -2.65 7.98
C LYS A 118 -13.97 -3.57 7.99
N ASN A 119 -14.36 -4.06 6.82
CA ASN A 119 -15.63 -4.72 6.60
C ASN A 119 -15.54 -6.26 6.56
N SER A 120 -14.35 -6.84 6.44
CA SER A 120 -14.20 -8.28 6.37
C SER A 120 -14.52 -8.94 7.71
N SER A 121 -15.16 -10.10 7.64
CA SER A 121 -15.39 -11.01 8.75
C SER A 121 -14.73 -12.34 8.43
N VAL A 122 -13.74 -12.73 9.22
CA VAL A 122 -12.93 -13.94 8.99
C VAL A 122 -13.49 -15.10 9.77
N GLU A 123 -13.82 -16.19 9.08
CA GLU A 123 -14.32 -17.42 9.71
C GLU A 123 -13.21 -18.11 10.52
N GLU A 124 -13.60 -18.80 11.59
CA GLU A 124 -12.66 -19.58 12.41
C GLU A 124 -11.92 -20.63 11.56
N GLY A 125 -10.60 -20.70 11.74
CA GLY A 125 -9.72 -21.60 10.97
C GLY A 125 -9.36 -21.08 9.57
N THR A 126 -9.76 -19.87 9.22
CA THR A 126 -9.36 -19.19 7.98
C THR A 126 -8.52 -17.96 8.28
N VAL A 127 -7.89 -17.41 7.24
CA VAL A 127 -7.10 -16.18 7.31
C VAL A 127 -7.35 -15.38 6.03
N GLU A 128 -7.48 -14.07 6.19
CA GLU A 128 -7.40 -13.11 5.09
C GLU A 128 -6.06 -12.40 5.13
N LEU A 129 -5.44 -12.24 3.97
CA LEU A 129 -4.13 -11.62 3.82
C LEU A 129 -4.17 -10.62 2.68
N TRP A 130 -3.77 -9.39 2.96
CA TRP A 130 -3.60 -8.32 2.00
C TRP A 130 -2.12 -7.94 1.92
N GLN A 131 -1.60 -7.88 0.71
CA GLN A 131 -0.31 -7.28 0.44
C GLN A 131 -0.52 -5.82 0.07
N LEU A 132 0.14 -4.93 0.78
CA LEU A 132 0.25 -3.51 0.47
C LEU A 132 1.53 -3.21 -0.31
N TYR A 133 1.68 -1.96 -0.68
CA TYR A 133 2.87 -1.49 -1.38
C TYR A 133 4.15 -2.07 -0.79
N ASN A 134 5.03 -2.50 -1.68
CA ASN A 134 6.33 -3.10 -1.42
C ASN A 134 6.21 -4.43 -0.65
N MET A 135 6.67 -4.52 0.59
CA MET A 135 6.74 -5.75 1.38
C MET A 135 5.72 -5.80 2.52
N GLY A 136 4.78 -4.86 2.56
CA GLY A 136 3.79 -4.77 3.64
C GLY A 136 2.70 -5.82 3.54
N TYR A 137 2.35 -6.41 4.67
CA TYR A 137 1.24 -7.35 4.78
C TYR A 137 0.32 -6.96 5.94
N VAL A 138 -0.99 -7.10 5.71
CA VAL A 138 -1.99 -7.12 6.77
C VAL A 138 -2.61 -8.50 6.80
N ILE A 139 -2.69 -9.08 7.98
CA ILE A 139 -3.20 -10.43 8.22
C ILE A 139 -4.35 -10.35 9.22
N LYS A 140 -5.51 -10.88 8.85
CA LYS A 140 -6.70 -10.92 9.70
C LYS A 140 -7.17 -12.35 9.89
N THR A 141 -7.47 -12.68 11.12
CA THR A 141 -8.04 -13.96 11.56
C THR A 141 -9.37 -13.70 12.29
N SER A 142 -10.07 -14.75 12.69
CA SER A 142 -11.24 -14.60 13.55
C SER A 142 -10.91 -14.04 14.95
N SER A 143 -9.64 -14.07 15.36
CA SER A 143 -9.18 -13.64 16.69
C SER A 143 -8.50 -12.29 16.72
N GLY A 144 -8.14 -11.71 15.57
CA GLY A 144 -7.47 -10.42 15.51
C GLY A 144 -6.85 -10.11 14.15
N CYS A 145 -6.32 -8.90 14.05
CA CYS A 145 -5.71 -8.35 12.86
C CYS A 145 -4.33 -7.79 13.18
N PHE A 146 -3.32 -8.05 12.38
CA PHE A 146 -1.99 -7.50 12.58
C PHE A 146 -1.31 -7.18 11.25
N ALA A 147 -0.29 -6.34 11.32
CA ALA A 147 0.45 -5.91 10.15
C ALA A 147 1.95 -6.22 10.27
N ILE A 148 2.61 -6.41 9.14
CA ILE A 148 4.05 -6.65 9.02
C ILE A 148 4.60 -5.71 7.96
N ASP A 149 5.67 -4.97 8.29
CA ASP A 149 6.50 -4.19 7.37
C ASP A 149 5.70 -3.20 6.49
N ILE A 150 4.83 -2.42 7.10
CA ILE A 150 4.04 -1.42 6.39
C ILE A 150 4.83 -0.12 6.21
N SER A 151 5.20 0.20 4.96
CA SER A 151 5.87 1.45 4.59
C SER A 151 4.99 2.40 3.77
N HIS A 152 3.72 2.09 3.63
CA HIS A 152 2.79 2.86 2.80
C HIS A 152 2.58 4.29 3.29
N ARG A 153 2.43 5.27 2.38
CA ARG A 153 2.25 6.69 2.69
C ARG A 153 1.09 6.97 3.66
N TRP A 154 -0.03 6.27 3.50
CA TRP A 154 -1.21 6.41 4.37
C TRP A 154 -1.31 5.31 5.44
N ALA A 155 -0.19 4.65 5.72
CA ALA A 155 -0.15 3.53 6.65
C ALA A 155 -0.79 3.83 8.01
N LYS A 156 -0.71 5.07 8.51
CA LYS A 156 -1.32 5.46 9.79
C LYS A 156 -2.82 5.20 9.87
N GLU A 157 -3.51 5.17 8.71
CA GLU A 157 -4.95 4.90 8.66
C GLU A 157 -5.29 3.45 9.04
N LEU A 158 -4.30 2.54 9.03
CA LEU A 158 -4.46 1.16 9.49
C LEU A 158 -4.48 1.02 11.01
N ALA A 159 -3.87 1.96 11.75
CA ALA A 159 -3.66 1.83 13.19
C ALA A 159 -4.93 1.48 14.00
N PRO A 160 -6.13 2.03 13.72
CA PRO A 160 -7.35 1.66 14.43
C PRO A 160 -7.76 0.19 14.23
N TYR A 161 -7.39 -0.42 13.10
CA TYR A 161 -7.92 -1.71 12.62
C TYR A 161 -6.96 -2.88 12.81
N ILE A 162 -5.73 -2.63 13.24
CA ILE A 162 -4.74 -3.66 13.55
C ILE A 162 -4.50 -3.70 15.06
N ASP A 163 -4.28 -4.87 15.62
CA ASP A 163 -4.04 -5.07 17.05
C ASP A 163 -2.57 -4.88 17.42
N PHE A 164 -1.67 -5.24 16.52
CA PHE A 164 -0.22 -4.99 16.66
C PHE A 164 0.46 -4.85 15.30
N LEU A 165 1.65 -4.24 15.32
CA LEU A 165 2.52 -4.05 14.16
C LEU A 165 3.84 -4.78 14.37
N CYS A 166 4.28 -5.56 13.38
CA CYS A 166 5.64 -6.12 13.32
C CYS A 166 6.50 -5.33 12.33
N VAL A 167 7.72 -4.99 12.73
CA VAL A 167 8.73 -4.39 11.85
C VAL A 167 9.99 -5.26 11.89
N THR A 168 10.32 -5.89 10.77
CA THR A 168 11.36 -6.91 10.72
C THR A 168 12.77 -6.33 10.81
N HIS A 169 13.01 -5.16 10.19
CA HIS A 169 14.32 -4.51 10.24
C HIS A 169 14.26 -3.02 9.86
N ASN A 170 15.39 -2.34 10.04
CA ASN A 170 15.52 -0.89 9.87
C ASN A 170 15.86 -0.50 8.42
N HIS A 171 14.96 -0.79 7.49
CA HIS A 171 15.00 -0.19 6.15
C HIS A 171 13.73 0.62 5.93
N ALA A 172 13.84 1.74 5.23
CA ALA A 172 12.76 2.70 5.06
C ALA A 172 11.50 2.10 4.37
N ASP A 173 11.69 1.04 3.60
CA ASP A 173 10.64 0.29 2.91
C ASP A 173 9.94 -0.77 3.79
N HIS A 174 10.31 -0.89 5.07
CA HIS A 174 9.72 -1.83 6.02
C HIS A 174 8.94 -1.15 7.15
N TYR A 175 8.99 0.17 7.28
CA TYR A 175 8.24 0.86 8.32
C TYR A 175 7.72 2.23 7.90
N ASN A 176 6.71 2.71 8.60
CA ASN A 176 6.20 4.06 8.51
C ASN A 176 6.14 4.66 9.92
N LYS A 177 6.83 5.79 10.12
CA LYS A 177 6.93 6.44 11.45
C LYS A 177 5.59 6.93 11.96
N GLU A 178 4.71 7.42 11.07
CA GLU A 178 3.39 7.90 11.46
C GLU A 178 2.49 6.74 11.90
N LEU A 179 2.60 5.56 11.26
CA LEU A 179 1.89 4.36 11.72
C LEU A 179 2.40 3.92 13.09
N ILE A 180 3.72 3.85 13.29
CA ILE A 180 4.31 3.48 14.58
C ILE A 180 3.81 4.43 15.67
N GLN A 181 3.86 5.74 15.43
CA GLN A 181 3.36 6.72 16.39
C GLN A 181 1.86 6.55 16.67
N ALA A 182 1.05 6.35 15.64
CA ALA A 182 -0.38 6.11 15.80
C ALA A 182 -0.69 4.83 16.60
N MET A 183 0.12 3.76 16.43
CA MET A 183 -0.01 2.55 17.25
C MET A 183 0.27 2.85 18.73
N PHE A 184 1.33 3.60 19.04
CA PHE A 184 1.64 4.00 20.42
C PHE A 184 0.56 4.90 21.02
N ASP A 185 0.06 5.88 20.27
CA ASP A 185 -1.03 6.77 20.70
C ASP A 185 -2.31 5.98 21.05
N LEU A 186 -2.53 4.84 20.39
CA LEU A 186 -3.63 3.91 20.67
C LEU A 186 -3.29 2.86 21.74
N GLY A 187 -2.09 2.88 22.31
CA GLY A 187 -1.63 1.88 23.28
C GLY A 187 -1.46 0.47 22.69
N LYS A 188 -1.25 0.38 21.37
CA LYS A 188 -1.09 -0.89 20.66
C LYS A 188 0.37 -1.26 20.48
N PRO A 189 0.75 -2.56 20.60
CA PRO A 189 2.15 -2.96 20.55
C PRO A 189 2.75 -2.83 19.16
N VAL A 190 4.02 -2.41 19.13
CA VAL A 190 4.89 -2.49 17.96
C VAL A 190 6.04 -3.43 18.29
N LEU A 191 6.16 -4.50 17.54
CA LEU A 191 7.19 -5.53 17.71
C LEU A 191 8.34 -5.27 16.73
N SER A 192 9.52 -4.94 17.25
CA SER A 192 10.71 -4.73 16.43
C SER A 192 11.97 -5.03 17.22
N ASN A 193 13.00 -5.50 16.55
CA ASN A 193 14.30 -5.78 17.15
C ASN A 193 15.29 -4.61 17.09
N TYR A 194 14.94 -3.49 16.46
CA TYR A 194 15.86 -2.37 16.22
C TYR A 194 15.36 -1.01 16.72
N LEU A 195 14.09 -0.87 17.09
CA LEU A 195 13.55 0.35 17.70
C LEU A 195 14.10 0.47 19.11
N GLN A 196 15.30 1.06 19.25
CA GLN A 196 16.02 1.26 20.52
C GLN A 196 16.03 2.73 20.95
N ASP A 197 15.35 3.58 20.24
CA ASP A 197 15.26 5.00 20.52
C ASP A 197 14.30 5.23 21.70
N GLU A 198 14.67 6.11 22.63
CA GLU A 198 13.89 6.45 23.83
C GLU A 198 12.48 7.00 23.52
N SER A 199 12.23 7.41 22.28
CA SER A 199 10.91 7.88 21.82
C SER A 199 9.95 6.74 21.45
N TYR A 200 10.43 5.52 21.32
CA TYR A 200 9.62 4.35 20.99
C TYR A 200 9.84 3.26 22.04
N GLU A 201 8.91 3.15 22.99
CA GLU A 201 8.95 2.05 23.94
C GLU A 201 8.84 0.72 23.20
N TYR A 202 9.93 -0.01 23.24
CA TYR A 202 10.01 -1.37 22.76
C TYR A 202 9.29 -2.30 23.73
N THR A 203 8.09 -2.74 23.39
CA THR A 203 7.44 -3.82 24.13
C THR A 203 7.76 -5.17 23.50
N SER A 204 8.98 -5.67 23.65
CA SER A 204 9.20 -7.11 23.55
C SER A 204 8.61 -7.75 24.81
N LYS A 205 7.39 -8.19 24.77
CA LYS A 205 6.90 -9.20 25.69
C LYS A 205 6.99 -10.53 24.96
N THR A 206 8.09 -11.23 25.18
CA THR A 206 8.16 -12.68 25.05
C THR A 206 7.34 -13.32 26.15
#